data_fc2ca574806c1ca4ad4dc941b969b869
#
_entry.id   fc2ca574806c1ca4ad4dc941b969b869
#
_cell.length_a   1.000
_cell.length_b   1.000
_cell.length_c   1.000
_cell.angle_alpha   90.00
_cell.angle_beta   90.00
_cell.angle_gamma   90.00
#
_symmetry.space_group_name_H-M   'P 1'
#
loop_
_entity.id
_entity.type
_entity.pdbx_description
1 polymer ?
#
loop_
_entity_poly.entity_id
_entity_poly.type
_entity_poly.pdbx_seq_one_letter_code
_entity_poly.pdbx_strand_id
1 'polypeptide(L)'
;MIKHETITKILEHGLSKGADFTEVFVEDSKSSSFNLLDRKIDQIQSSNSFGIGIRLLFGDEAYYGYSSDPNEANLIKLTGNLAESGKSGPSTDPETLEKQSVQDIHHVAVNPATVSDQERVELLRKFDESTRSHGGDIQQVNANMLEKQRSVLIANSEGLLVEDSRDYARMRLSAIAEKGDGPQTAAESPGVLGGYEFFREIDVEKISKDAAQSALRMADAGYIEGGVMPVVLGNGFGGVIFHEACGHPLETEAIRKNASPFCGKLGEKVAQPVLTAIDDGTIAQRWGSLNIDDEGMPSKRTVLIENGVLKSYLSDRIGARQVEMERTGSARRESYKFAPVSRMRNTFIDNGNDTFDDMIASIDFGLYAKKMGGGSVNPATGEFNFAVQEGYAIRNGKIAEPVRGATLIGKGFEVLPRISMIGNDLELAAGMCGASSGWVPTTVGQPTLKIDSILVGGR
;
A
#
# COMPACT_ATOMS: atom_id res chain seq x y z
N MET A 1 -4.55 27.98 -7.48
CA MET A 1 -4.17 27.11 -8.61
C MET A 1 -3.09 27.83 -9.43
N ILE A 2 -2.06 27.14 -9.88
CA ILE A 2 -1.01 27.73 -10.76
C ILE A 2 -1.55 27.95 -12.17
N LYS A 3 -1.10 29.01 -12.87
CA LYS A 3 -1.52 29.27 -14.25
C LYS A 3 -0.77 28.35 -15.23
N HIS A 4 -1.43 27.91 -16.30
CA HIS A 4 -0.80 27.09 -17.34
C HIS A 4 0.42 27.79 -17.96
N GLU A 5 0.36 29.13 -18.17
CA GLU A 5 1.50 29.92 -18.65
C GLU A 5 2.74 29.78 -17.73
N THR A 6 2.54 29.79 -16.42
CA THR A 6 3.63 29.60 -15.46
C THR A 6 4.23 28.18 -15.55
N ILE A 7 3.37 27.16 -15.76
CA ILE A 7 3.84 25.78 -15.96
C ILE A 7 4.72 25.72 -17.21
N THR A 8 4.24 26.26 -18.35
CA THR A 8 5.01 26.29 -19.61
C THR A 8 6.38 26.95 -19.42
N LYS A 9 6.45 28.11 -18.75
CA LYS A 9 7.73 28.78 -18.45
C LYS A 9 8.69 27.94 -17.60
N ILE A 10 8.16 27.18 -16.63
CA ILE A 10 8.99 26.26 -15.83
C ILE A 10 9.58 25.15 -16.71
N LEU A 11 8.76 24.55 -17.59
CA LEU A 11 9.19 23.50 -18.52
C LEU A 11 10.25 24.03 -19.49
N GLU A 12 10.00 25.18 -20.11
CA GLU A 12 10.96 25.88 -20.99
C GLU A 12 12.27 26.19 -20.26
N HIS A 13 12.18 26.70 -19.04
CA HIS A 13 13.38 27.04 -18.26
C HIS A 13 14.24 25.82 -17.93
N GLY A 14 13.63 24.70 -17.53
CA GLY A 14 14.36 23.45 -17.25
C GLY A 14 15.09 22.92 -18.49
N LEU A 15 14.40 22.83 -19.63
CA LEU A 15 14.98 22.40 -20.90
C LEU A 15 16.06 23.36 -21.42
N SER A 16 15.85 24.68 -21.28
CA SER A 16 16.85 25.70 -21.66
C SER A 16 18.17 25.60 -20.88
N LYS A 17 18.12 24.97 -19.70
CA LYS A 17 19.28 24.69 -18.85
C LYS A 17 19.94 23.33 -19.12
N GLY A 18 19.44 22.60 -20.14
CA GLY A 18 20.01 21.35 -20.58
C GLY A 18 19.44 20.08 -19.94
N ALA A 19 18.33 20.18 -19.21
CA ALA A 19 17.58 18.99 -18.82
C ALA A 19 16.99 18.31 -20.08
N ASP A 20 16.98 16.99 -20.09
CA ASP A 20 16.33 16.22 -21.17
C ASP A 20 14.84 15.98 -20.92
N PHE A 21 14.38 16.26 -19.69
CA PHE A 21 12.98 16.19 -19.30
C PHE A 21 12.71 17.08 -18.09
N THR A 22 11.57 17.79 -18.12
CA THR A 22 11.09 18.61 -17.01
C THR A 22 9.64 18.23 -16.69
N GLU A 23 9.31 18.10 -15.41
CA GLU A 23 7.97 17.78 -14.90
C GLU A 23 7.57 18.76 -13.81
N VAL A 24 6.32 19.16 -13.83
CA VAL A 24 5.65 19.94 -12.77
C VAL A 24 4.51 19.10 -12.20
N PHE A 25 4.50 18.93 -10.89
CA PHE A 25 3.46 18.25 -10.14
C PHE A 25 2.83 19.24 -9.17
N VAL A 26 1.54 19.52 -9.31
CA VAL A 26 0.79 20.40 -8.39
C VAL A 26 -0.17 19.58 -7.57
N GLU A 27 -0.20 19.81 -6.28
CA GLU A 27 -1.10 19.12 -5.34
C GLU A 27 -1.86 20.13 -4.49
N ASP A 28 -3.18 19.92 -4.36
CA ASP A 28 -4.04 20.52 -3.35
C ASP A 28 -4.74 19.40 -2.60
N SER A 29 -4.55 19.32 -1.29
CA SER A 29 -5.12 18.24 -0.48
C SER A 29 -5.73 18.75 0.81
N LYS A 30 -6.84 18.10 1.19
CA LYS A 30 -7.54 18.29 2.46
C LYS A 30 -7.64 16.95 3.16
N SER A 31 -7.32 16.92 4.43
CA SER A 31 -7.53 15.71 5.23
C SER A 31 -8.20 16.04 6.55
N SER A 32 -9.04 15.13 7.01
CA SER A 32 -9.65 15.17 8.34
C SER A 32 -9.54 13.82 9.01
N SER A 33 -9.32 13.83 10.30
CA SER A 33 -9.34 12.63 11.13
C SER A 33 -10.12 12.87 12.42
N PHE A 34 -10.86 11.83 12.79
CA PHE A 34 -11.66 11.79 14.02
C PHE A 34 -11.22 10.57 14.81
N ASN A 35 -10.82 10.79 16.05
CA ASN A 35 -10.37 9.71 16.94
C ASN A 35 -11.28 9.63 18.17
N LEU A 36 -11.81 8.45 18.42
CA LEU A 36 -12.48 8.09 19.66
C LEU A 36 -11.59 7.10 20.40
N LEU A 37 -11.22 7.46 21.62
CA LEU A 37 -10.47 6.63 22.53
C LEU A 37 -11.30 6.41 23.80
N ASP A 38 -11.60 5.17 24.07
CA ASP A 38 -12.28 4.74 25.29
C ASP A 38 -13.53 5.60 25.63
N ARG A 39 -14.53 5.56 24.73
CA ARG A 39 -15.83 6.26 24.82
C ARG A 39 -15.79 7.78 24.64
N LYS A 40 -14.60 8.39 24.51
CA LYS A 40 -14.45 9.84 24.38
C LYS A 40 -13.88 10.19 23.02
N ILE A 41 -14.38 11.27 22.45
CA ILE A 41 -13.70 11.90 21.33
C ILE A 41 -12.40 12.51 21.86
N ASP A 42 -11.29 11.90 21.47
CA ASP A 42 -9.95 12.30 21.90
C ASP A 42 -9.39 13.41 21.03
N GLN A 43 -9.58 13.28 19.70
CA GLN A 43 -9.03 14.24 18.77
C GLN A 43 -9.91 14.39 17.51
N ILE A 44 -10.08 15.63 17.07
CA ILE A 44 -10.58 15.97 15.73
C ILE A 44 -9.54 16.88 15.11
N GLN A 45 -9.04 16.48 13.93
CA GLN A 45 -7.99 17.21 13.23
C GLN A 45 -8.39 17.44 11.77
N SER A 46 -8.16 18.65 11.27
CA SER A 46 -8.26 19.01 9.86
C SER A 46 -6.98 19.67 9.40
N SER A 47 -6.56 19.39 8.18
CA SER A 47 -5.40 20.02 7.56
C SER A 47 -5.61 20.24 6.07
N ASN A 48 -5.04 21.35 5.57
CA ASN A 48 -4.95 21.64 4.14
C ASN A 48 -3.47 21.70 3.76
N SER A 49 -3.13 21.20 2.59
CA SER A 49 -1.78 21.27 2.06
C SER A 49 -1.83 21.57 0.57
N PHE A 50 -1.05 22.58 0.16
CA PHE A 50 -0.87 22.95 -1.25
C PHE A 50 0.63 23.02 -1.55
N GLY A 51 1.02 22.58 -2.74
CA GLY A 51 2.39 22.76 -3.20
C GLY A 51 2.66 22.24 -4.59
N ILE A 52 3.87 22.53 -5.04
CA ILE A 52 4.35 22.30 -6.40
C ILE A 52 5.69 21.61 -6.30
N GLY A 53 5.80 20.44 -6.91
CA GLY A 53 7.06 19.71 -7.12
C GLY A 53 7.56 19.94 -8.54
N ILE A 54 8.86 20.14 -8.68
CA ILE A 54 9.54 20.29 -9.97
C ILE A 54 10.62 19.22 -10.05
N ARG A 55 10.63 18.45 -11.14
CA ARG A 55 11.63 17.40 -11.40
C ARG A 55 12.32 17.68 -12.74
N LEU A 56 13.63 17.64 -12.70
CA LEU A 56 14.49 17.71 -13.90
C LEU A 56 15.23 16.37 -14.03
N LEU A 57 15.31 15.86 -15.25
CA LEU A 57 16.14 14.70 -15.57
C LEU A 57 17.31 15.12 -16.47
N PHE A 58 18.48 14.59 -16.18
CA PHE A 58 19.71 14.69 -16.96
C PHE A 58 20.23 13.27 -17.17
N GLY A 59 19.87 12.64 -18.25
CA GLY A 59 20.05 11.21 -18.41
C GLY A 59 19.29 10.44 -17.33
N ASP A 60 19.97 9.63 -16.56
CA ASP A 60 19.39 8.80 -15.48
C ASP A 60 19.40 9.50 -14.13
N GLU A 61 19.93 10.72 -14.04
CA GLU A 61 19.97 11.51 -12.82
C GLU A 61 18.71 12.37 -12.70
N ALA A 62 18.05 12.33 -11.52
CA ALA A 62 16.86 13.11 -11.22
C ALA A 62 17.18 14.15 -10.14
N TYR A 63 16.82 15.39 -10.41
CA TYR A 63 16.89 16.49 -9.45
C TYR A 63 15.48 16.95 -9.14
N TYR A 64 15.16 17.04 -7.86
CA TYR A 64 13.82 17.34 -7.37
C TYR A 64 13.83 18.47 -6.37
N GLY A 65 12.91 19.40 -6.52
CA GLY A 65 12.64 20.45 -5.54
C GLY A 65 11.15 20.77 -5.46
N TYR A 66 10.74 21.39 -4.38
CA TYR A 66 9.34 21.73 -4.17
C TYR A 66 9.16 23.07 -3.49
N SER A 67 7.97 23.66 -3.65
CA SER A 67 7.56 24.90 -3.00
C SER A 67 6.06 24.86 -2.66
N SER A 68 5.66 25.49 -1.57
CA SER A 68 4.26 25.84 -1.30
C SER A 68 3.87 27.22 -1.81
N ASP A 69 4.83 27.99 -2.33
CA ASP A 69 4.62 29.32 -2.92
C ASP A 69 4.40 29.20 -4.43
N PRO A 70 3.21 29.58 -4.97
CA PRO A 70 2.91 29.53 -6.40
C PRO A 70 3.49 30.70 -7.20
N ASN A 71 4.32 31.55 -6.60
CA ASN A 71 4.91 32.72 -7.29
C ASN A 71 5.83 32.27 -8.43
N GLU A 72 5.55 32.73 -9.65
CA GLU A 72 6.27 32.37 -10.87
C GLU A 72 7.79 32.60 -10.75
N ALA A 73 8.22 33.77 -10.27
CA ALA A 73 9.65 34.08 -10.18
C ALA A 73 10.39 33.14 -9.24
N ASN A 74 9.75 32.73 -8.13
CA ASN A 74 10.32 31.78 -7.17
C ASN A 74 10.40 30.37 -7.74
N LEU A 75 9.40 29.95 -8.54
CA LEU A 75 9.40 28.64 -9.19
C LEU A 75 10.46 28.56 -10.29
N ILE A 76 10.61 29.59 -11.11
CA ILE A 76 11.67 29.69 -12.11
C ILE A 76 13.06 29.67 -11.45
N LYS A 77 13.24 30.41 -10.36
CA LYS A 77 14.49 30.38 -9.58
C LYS A 77 14.77 28.98 -9.03
N LEU A 78 13.76 28.30 -8.49
CA LEU A 78 13.89 26.91 -8.01
C LEU A 78 14.34 25.98 -9.14
N THR A 79 13.70 26.08 -10.32
CA THR A 79 14.06 25.30 -11.51
C THR A 79 15.53 25.55 -11.92
N GLY A 80 15.97 26.82 -11.93
CA GLY A 80 17.36 27.17 -12.21
C GLY A 80 18.36 26.55 -11.22
N ASN A 81 18.06 26.63 -9.91
CA ASN A 81 18.91 26.04 -8.88
C ASN A 81 19.02 24.51 -9.02
N LEU A 82 17.93 23.83 -9.38
CA LEU A 82 17.95 22.37 -9.64
C LEU A 82 18.83 22.04 -10.85
N ALA A 83 18.74 22.85 -11.90
CA ALA A 83 19.52 22.63 -13.12
C ALA A 83 21.03 22.85 -12.92
N GLU A 84 21.45 23.71 -11.99
CA GLU A 84 22.87 23.92 -11.67
C GLU A 84 23.56 22.65 -11.14
N SER A 85 22.79 21.71 -10.57
CA SER A 85 23.30 20.44 -10.07
C SER A 85 23.43 19.37 -11.16
N GLY A 86 22.76 19.55 -12.32
CA GLY A 86 22.77 18.62 -13.43
C GLY A 86 23.94 18.87 -14.40
N LYS A 87 24.22 17.89 -15.27
CA LYS A 87 25.16 18.05 -16.38
C LYS A 87 24.49 18.76 -17.54
N SER A 88 25.07 19.88 -17.99
CA SER A 88 24.51 20.62 -19.13
C SER A 88 24.38 19.74 -20.38
N GLY A 89 23.17 19.61 -20.88
CA GLY A 89 22.82 19.02 -22.15
C GLY A 89 22.51 20.09 -23.21
N PRO A 90 22.10 19.71 -24.44
CA PRO A 90 21.60 20.64 -25.42
C PRO A 90 20.29 21.26 -24.96
N SER A 91 20.12 22.56 -25.20
CA SER A 91 18.83 23.22 -24.97
C SER A 91 17.81 22.75 -26.00
N THR A 92 16.61 22.41 -25.56
CA THR A 92 15.46 22.05 -26.39
C THR A 92 14.24 22.82 -25.93
N ASP A 93 13.21 22.88 -26.76
CA ASP A 93 11.92 23.46 -26.42
C ASP A 93 10.94 22.36 -25.98
N PRO A 94 10.01 22.63 -25.06
CA PRO A 94 8.99 21.68 -24.68
C PRO A 94 7.95 21.50 -25.80
N GLU A 95 7.33 20.34 -25.86
CA GLU A 95 6.14 20.15 -26.67
C GLU A 95 4.96 20.96 -26.12
N THR A 96 4.03 21.34 -27.01
CA THR A 96 2.83 22.04 -26.60
C THR A 96 2.01 21.19 -25.64
N LEU A 97 1.62 21.78 -24.50
CA LEU A 97 0.81 21.08 -23.51
C LEU A 97 -0.58 20.74 -24.06
N GLU A 98 -0.90 19.46 -24.10
CA GLU A 98 -2.20 18.93 -24.49
C GLU A 98 -2.93 18.35 -23.28
N LYS A 99 -4.12 18.92 -22.98
CA LYS A 99 -4.93 18.42 -21.86
C LYS A 99 -5.50 17.03 -22.20
N GLN A 100 -5.06 16.04 -21.45
CA GLN A 100 -5.55 14.66 -21.56
C GLN A 100 -6.72 14.43 -20.60
N SER A 101 -7.70 13.65 -21.07
CA SER A 101 -8.81 13.19 -20.23
C SER A 101 -8.42 11.94 -19.45
N VAL A 102 -8.79 11.90 -18.19
CA VAL A 102 -8.65 10.73 -17.33
C VAL A 102 -9.99 10.01 -17.22
N GLN A 103 -9.99 8.71 -17.43
CA GLN A 103 -11.16 7.89 -17.14
C GLN A 103 -11.25 7.72 -15.62
N ASP A 104 -12.26 8.29 -15.00
CA ASP A 104 -12.51 8.10 -13.57
C ASP A 104 -13.22 6.75 -13.34
N ILE A 105 -12.52 5.83 -12.67
CA ILE A 105 -13.03 4.53 -12.26
C ILE A 105 -13.27 4.44 -10.74
N HIS A 106 -13.10 5.55 -10.02
CA HIS A 106 -13.18 5.63 -8.55
C HIS A 106 -14.23 6.66 -8.12
N HIS A 107 -15.43 6.53 -8.64
CA HIS A 107 -16.52 7.47 -8.46
C HIS A 107 -16.82 7.76 -6.97
N VAL A 108 -16.90 9.05 -6.62
CA VAL A 108 -17.28 9.55 -5.30
C VAL A 108 -18.78 9.89 -5.32
N ALA A 109 -19.57 9.13 -4.56
CA ALA A 109 -21.02 9.35 -4.47
C ALA A 109 -21.39 10.40 -3.42
N VAL A 110 -20.66 10.46 -2.31
CA VAL A 110 -20.90 11.42 -1.20
C VAL A 110 -19.63 12.20 -0.93
N ASN A 111 -19.65 13.50 -1.29
CA ASN A 111 -18.54 14.40 -0.97
C ASN A 111 -18.37 14.57 0.53
N PRO A 112 -17.21 14.24 1.13
CA PRO A 112 -16.96 14.39 2.57
C PRO A 112 -17.23 15.81 3.12
N ALA A 113 -17.03 16.85 2.31
CA ALA A 113 -17.27 18.23 2.72
C ALA A 113 -18.76 18.56 3.00
N THR A 114 -19.69 17.72 2.55
CA THR A 114 -21.14 17.91 2.78
C THR A 114 -21.66 17.22 4.05
N VAL A 115 -20.81 16.47 4.74
CA VAL A 115 -21.18 15.66 5.89
C VAL A 115 -20.83 16.40 7.19
N SER A 116 -21.69 16.32 8.21
CA SER A 116 -21.47 16.97 9.50
C SER A 116 -20.50 16.20 10.39
N ASP A 117 -19.76 16.89 11.23
CA ASP A 117 -18.90 16.26 12.23
C ASP A 117 -19.70 15.42 13.23
N GLN A 118 -20.96 15.79 13.46
CA GLN A 118 -21.88 15.02 14.33
C GLN A 118 -22.11 13.60 13.77
N GLU A 119 -22.36 13.45 12.46
CA GLU A 119 -22.55 12.14 11.81
C GLU A 119 -21.31 11.25 11.98
N ARG A 120 -20.11 11.83 11.83
CA ARG A 120 -18.83 11.14 12.05
C ARG A 120 -18.66 10.65 13.48
N VAL A 121 -18.94 11.53 14.45
CA VAL A 121 -18.85 11.21 15.87
C VAL A 121 -19.87 10.13 16.27
N GLU A 122 -21.09 10.18 15.74
CA GLU A 122 -22.11 9.16 15.98
C GLU A 122 -21.69 7.79 15.45
N LEU A 123 -21.05 7.73 14.28
CA LEU A 123 -20.51 6.48 13.73
C LEU A 123 -19.39 5.92 14.62
N LEU A 124 -18.45 6.74 15.08
CA LEU A 124 -17.39 6.30 15.99
C LEU A 124 -17.95 5.76 17.32
N ARG A 125 -18.99 6.38 17.87
CA ARG A 125 -19.68 5.88 19.07
C ARG A 125 -20.35 4.53 18.83
N LYS A 126 -20.98 4.33 17.67
CA LYS A 126 -21.56 3.02 17.29
C LYS A 126 -20.47 1.93 17.25
N PHE A 127 -19.28 2.22 16.72
CA PHE A 127 -18.16 1.28 16.74
C PHE A 127 -17.72 0.94 18.17
N ASP A 128 -17.57 1.93 19.06
CA ASP A 128 -17.18 1.69 20.45
C ASP A 128 -18.24 0.85 21.19
N GLU A 129 -19.52 1.20 21.08
CA GLU A 129 -20.64 0.49 21.71
C GLU A 129 -20.76 -0.96 21.18
N SER A 130 -20.75 -1.14 19.87
CA SER A 130 -20.81 -2.48 19.24
C SER A 130 -19.63 -3.34 19.67
N THR A 131 -18.38 -2.80 19.63
CA THR A 131 -17.18 -3.53 20.02
C THR A 131 -17.27 -4.04 21.45
N ARG A 132 -17.71 -3.18 22.40
CA ARG A 132 -17.83 -3.55 23.82
C ARG A 132 -18.94 -4.53 24.08
N SER A 133 -19.99 -4.57 23.26
CA SER A 133 -21.11 -5.50 23.42
C SER A 133 -20.70 -6.97 23.26
N HIS A 134 -19.54 -7.23 22.62
CA HIS A 134 -19.05 -8.59 22.34
C HIS A 134 -18.30 -9.26 23.51
N GLY A 135 -18.01 -8.54 24.61
CA GLY A 135 -17.45 -9.18 25.81
C GLY A 135 -17.03 -8.20 26.90
N GLY A 136 -17.23 -8.61 28.15
CA GLY A 136 -16.93 -7.80 29.35
C GLY A 136 -15.41 -7.58 29.57
N ASP A 137 -14.56 -8.40 28.97
CA ASP A 137 -13.10 -8.30 29.10
C ASP A 137 -12.46 -7.32 28.09
N ILE A 138 -13.29 -6.62 27.27
CA ILE A 138 -12.81 -5.52 26.43
C ILE A 138 -12.56 -4.29 27.31
N GLN A 139 -11.29 -3.99 27.53
CA GLN A 139 -10.85 -2.90 28.40
C GLN A 139 -10.84 -1.56 27.65
N GLN A 140 -10.33 -1.56 26.41
CA GLN A 140 -10.20 -0.33 25.64
C GLN A 140 -10.61 -0.53 24.19
N VAL A 141 -11.24 0.48 23.62
CA VAL A 141 -11.56 0.58 22.19
C VAL A 141 -10.97 1.87 21.65
N ASN A 142 -10.32 1.79 20.52
CA ASN A 142 -9.87 2.95 19.74
C ASN A 142 -10.49 2.85 18.34
N ALA A 143 -11.29 3.86 17.98
CA ALA A 143 -11.91 3.98 16.67
C ALA A 143 -11.42 5.26 15.98
N ASN A 144 -10.80 5.14 14.83
CA ASN A 144 -10.26 6.26 14.06
C ASN A 144 -10.82 6.27 12.64
N MET A 145 -11.34 7.43 12.25
CA MET A 145 -11.80 7.72 10.89
C MET A 145 -10.83 8.68 10.23
N LEU A 146 -10.40 8.36 9.00
CA LEU A 146 -9.56 9.21 8.17
C LEU A 146 -10.24 9.46 6.83
N GLU A 147 -10.28 10.72 6.42
CA GLU A 147 -10.68 11.17 5.09
C GLU A 147 -9.56 12.03 4.48
N LYS A 148 -9.27 11.84 3.21
CA LYS A 148 -8.32 12.69 2.47
C LYS A 148 -8.84 12.92 1.06
N GLN A 149 -9.02 14.18 0.69
CA GLN A 149 -9.28 14.61 -0.67
C GLN A 149 -7.98 15.16 -1.26
N ARG A 150 -7.58 14.69 -2.43
CA ARG A 150 -6.32 15.05 -3.07
C ARG A 150 -6.56 15.34 -4.56
N SER A 151 -6.41 16.59 -4.97
CA SER A 151 -6.42 17.00 -6.36
C SER A 151 -4.97 17.16 -6.85
N VAL A 152 -4.66 16.59 -7.99
CA VAL A 152 -3.33 16.67 -8.60
C VAL A 152 -3.43 17.17 -10.04
N LEU A 153 -2.41 17.96 -10.44
CA LEU A 153 -2.17 18.32 -11.84
C LEU A 153 -0.74 17.94 -12.17
N ILE A 154 -0.54 17.24 -13.27
CA ILE A 154 0.76 16.78 -13.74
C ILE A 154 0.97 17.33 -15.16
N ALA A 155 2.11 17.99 -15.36
CA ALA A 155 2.51 18.50 -16.68
C ALA A 155 3.98 18.21 -16.92
N ASN A 156 4.35 17.92 -18.16
CA ASN A 156 5.75 17.67 -18.50
C ASN A 156 6.13 18.21 -19.88
N SER A 157 7.43 18.23 -20.14
CA SER A 157 8.04 18.76 -21.37
C SER A 157 7.74 17.94 -22.63
N GLU A 158 7.12 16.75 -22.50
CA GLU A 158 6.64 15.92 -23.62
C GLU A 158 5.16 16.21 -23.96
N GLY A 159 4.65 17.38 -23.58
CA GLY A 159 3.29 17.84 -23.92
C GLY A 159 2.17 17.32 -23.00
N LEU A 160 2.46 16.52 -21.99
CA LEU A 160 1.44 16.03 -21.06
C LEU A 160 0.89 17.17 -20.19
N LEU A 161 -0.43 17.27 -20.13
CA LEU A 161 -1.16 18.02 -19.10
C LEU A 161 -2.36 17.19 -18.66
N VAL A 162 -2.40 16.77 -17.41
CA VAL A 162 -3.45 15.91 -16.88
C VAL A 162 -3.81 16.29 -15.46
N GLU A 163 -5.10 16.15 -15.12
CA GLU A 163 -5.64 16.39 -13.77
C GLU A 163 -6.32 15.12 -13.26
N ASP A 164 -6.20 14.85 -11.96
CA ASP A 164 -6.86 13.71 -11.30
C ASP A 164 -7.33 14.10 -9.90
N SER A 165 -8.40 13.49 -9.42
CA SER A 165 -8.90 13.65 -8.06
C SER A 165 -8.94 12.30 -7.36
N ARG A 166 -8.45 12.25 -6.11
CA ARG A 166 -8.29 11.03 -5.34
C ARG A 166 -8.83 11.25 -3.94
N ASP A 167 -9.98 10.69 -3.68
CA ASP A 167 -10.62 10.75 -2.38
C ASP A 167 -10.42 9.42 -1.64
N TYR A 168 -9.91 9.48 -0.42
CA TYR A 168 -9.62 8.32 0.40
C TYR A 168 -10.45 8.34 1.67
N ALA A 169 -11.06 7.22 1.99
CA ALA A 169 -11.79 6.99 3.24
C ALA A 169 -11.27 5.73 3.94
N ARG A 170 -10.95 5.82 5.22
CA ARG A 170 -10.43 4.70 6.01
C ARG A 170 -10.99 4.70 7.40
N MET A 171 -11.42 3.53 7.87
CA MET A 171 -11.76 3.26 9.25
C MET A 171 -10.67 2.39 9.88
N ARG A 172 -10.27 2.69 11.10
CA ARG A 172 -9.43 1.81 11.91
C ARG A 172 -10.11 1.61 13.25
N LEU A 173 -10.33 0.37 13.60
CA LEU A 173 -10.88 -0.05 14.87
C LEU A 173 -9.89 -0.99 15.55
N SER A 174 -9.55 -0.72 16.81
CA SER A 174 -8.80 -1.66 17.64
C SER A 174 -9.51 -1.91 18.95
N ALA A 175 -9.50 -3.17 19.37
CA ALA A 175 -9.98 -3.63 20.66
C ALA A 175 -8.81 -4.19 21.47
N ILE A 176 -8.76 -3.83 22.77
CA ILE A 176 -7.82 -4.41 23.73
C ILE A 176 -8.65 -5.21 24.73
N ALA A 177 -8.37 -6.51 24.79
CA ALA A 177 -8.91 -7.41 25.80
C ALA A 177 -7.80 -7.80 26.79
N GLU A 178 -8.12 -7.88 28.05
CA GLU A 178 -7.19 -8.29 29.10
C GLU A 178 -7.75 -9.45 29.91
N LYS A 179 -6.98 -10.54 29.94
CA LYS A 179 -7.29 -11.72 30.73
C LYS A 179 -6.00 -12.46 31.05
N GLY A 180 -5.79 -12.84 32.29
CA GLY A 180 -4.59 -13.63 32.69
C GLY A 180 -3.27 -12.90 32.42
N ASP A 181 -2.51 -13.36 31.44
CA ASP A 181 -1.11 -12.94 31.15
C ASP A 181 -0.95 -11.59 30.41
N GLY A 182 -1.91 -10.69 30.56
CA GLY A 182 -1.80 -9.31 30.06
C GLY A 182 -2.61 -9.02 28.79
N PRO A 183 -2.61 -7.74 28.35
CA PRO A 183 -3.50 -7.27 27.31
C PRO A 183 -3.15 -7.83 25.92
N GLN A 184 -4.18 -8.11 25.15
CA GLN A 184 -4.07 -8.50 23.75
C GLN A 184 -4.86 -7.52 22.87
N THR A 185 -4.25 -7.11 21.77
CA THR A 185 -4.84 -6.13 20.84
C THR A 185 -5.17 -6.81 19.53
N ALA A 186 -6.37 -6.58 19.02
CA ALA A 186 -6.71 -6.88 17.64
C ALA A 186 -7.29 -5.67 16.94
N ALA A 187 -7.09 -5.58 15.64
CA ALA A 187 -7.51 -4.42 14.84
C ALA A 187 -8.05 -4.83 13.48
N GLU A 188 -9.04 -4.04 13.02
CA GLU A 188 -9.54 -4.04 11.66
C GLU A 188 -9.32 -2.66 11.04
N SER A 189 -8.97 -2.60 9.75
CA SER A 189 -8.60 -1.32 9.13
C SER A 189 -9.00 -1.23 7.66
N PRO A 190 -10.31 -1.36 7.35
CA PRO A 190 -10.80 -1.21 5.99
C PRO A 190 -10.63 0.21 5.46
N GLY A 191 -10.40 0.34 4.16
CA GLY A 191 -10.26 1.61 3.46
C GLY A 191 -10.52 1.48 1.98
N VAL A 192 -10.90 2.59 1.36
CA VAL A 192 -11.21 2.69 -0.06
C VAL A 192 -10.63 3.95 -0.69
N LEU A 193 -10.44 3.93 -2.00
CA LEU A 193 -10.37 5.13 -2.83
C LEU A 193 -11.82 5.47 -3.21
N GLY A 194 -12.44 6.39 -2.47
CA GLY A 194 -13.86 6.74 -2.58
C GLY A 194 -14.23 7.78 -1.52
N GLY A 195 -15.50 8.22 -1.53
CA GLY A 195 -16.01 9.28 -0.66
C GLY A 195 -16.60 8.76 0.66
N TYR A 196 -17.43 9.60 1.25
CA TYR A 196 -18.06 9.32 2.55
C TYR A 196 -19.09 8.19 2.50
N GLU A 197 -19.59 7.80 1.31
CA GLU A 197 -20.47 6.63 1.14
C GLU A 197 -19.90 5.37 1.78
N PHE A 198 -18.58 5.20 1.75
CA PHE A 198 -17.88 4.10 2.41
C PHE A 198 -18.28 3.97 3.90
N PHE A 199 -18.34 5.09 4.63
CA PHE A 199 -18.68 5.07 6.06
C PHE A 199 -20.17 4.82 6.31
N ARG A 200 -21.04 5.10 5.34
CA ARG A 200 -22.48 4.80 5.44
C ARG A 200 -22.79 3.34 5.15
N GLU A 201 -21.95 2.69 4.33
CA GLU A 201 -22.13 1.30 3.88
C GLU A 201 -21.32 0.31 4.73
N ILE A 202 -20.39 0.79 5.55
CA ILE A 202 -19.51 -0.05 6.37
C ILE A 202 -20.32 -0.89 7.38
N ASP A 203 -20.03 -2.19 7.43
CA ASP A 203 -20.66 -3.11 8.38
C ASP A 203 -20.02 -2.97 9.77
N VAL A 204 -20.61 -2.06 10.57
CA VAL A 204 -20.14 -1.76 11.93
C VAL A 204 -20.13 -3.01 12.80
N GLU A 205 -21.20 -3.83 12.73
CA GLU A 205 -21.36 -5.02 13.57
C GLU A 205 -20.30 -6.08 13.25
N LYS A 206 -20.10 -6.38 11.97
CA LYS A 206 -19.08 -7.34 11.53
C LYS A 206 -17.68 -6.92 11.96
N ILE A 207 -17.29 -5.68 11.69
CA ILE A 207 -15.94 -5.16 12.00
C ILE A 207 -15.70 -5.14 13.51
N SER A 208 -16.69 -4.68 14.29
CA SER A 208 -16.64 -4.65 15.75
C SER A 208 -16.50 -6.05 16.35
N LYS A 209 -17.28 -6.99 15.84
CA LYS A 209 -17.22 -8.41 16.24
C LYS A 209 -15.88 -9.02 15.91
N ASP A 210 -15.36 -8.81 14.71
CA ASP A 210 -14.09 -9.37 14.26
C ASP A 210 -12.91 -8.87 15.11
N ALA A 211 -12.87 -7.57 15.44
CA ALA A 211 -11.86 -6.98 16.31
C ALA A 211 -12.00 -7.50 17.76
N ALA A 212 -13.19 -7.42 18.34
CA ALA A 212 -13.43 -7.82 19.73
C ALA A 212 -13.16 -9.30 19.95
N GLN A 213 -13.72 -10.18 19.11
CA GLN A 213 -13.55 -11.62 19.29
C GLN A 213 -12.12 -12.09 19.04
N SER A 214 -11.38 -11.46 18.12
CA SER A 214 -9.96 -11.74 17.92
C SER A 214 -9.16 -11.37 19.18
N ALA A 215 -9.37 -10.19 19.77
CA ALA A 215 -8.71 -9.75 20.99
C ALA A 215 -9.03 -10.70 22.18
N LEU A 216 -10.30 -11.05 22.36
CA LEU A 216 -10.76 -11.94 23.43
C LEU A 216 -10.17 -13.35 23.32
N ARG A 217 -10.15 -13.94 22.11
CA ARG A 217 -9.53 -15.25 21.86
C ARG A 217 -8.03 -15.25 22.17
N MET A 218 -7.34 -14.18 21.75
CA MET A 218 -5.89 -14.07 21.99
C MET A 218 -5.57 -13.79 23.47
N ALA A 219 -6.47 -13.16 24.21
CA ALA A 219 -6.30 -12.98 25.66
C ALA A 219 -6.31 -14.32 26.44
N ASP A 220 -7.04 -15.33 25.95
CA ASP A 220 -7.07 -16.70 26.48
C ASP A 220 -6.07 -17.66 25.83
N ALA A 221 -5.37 -17.24 24.76
CA ALA A 221 -4.50 -18.11 23.99
C ALA A 221 -3.19 -18.46 24.70
N GLY A 222 -2.73 -19.70 24.51
CA GLY A 222 -1.39 -20.17 24.92
C GLY A 222 -0.31 -19.67 23.94
N TYR A 223 0.87 -20.25 24.04
CA TYR A 223 2.01 -20.01 23.16
C TYR A 223 2.29 -21.25 22.30
N ILE A 224 2.86 -21.02 21.11
CA ILE A 224 3.39 -22.10 20.28
C ILE A 224 4.91 -22.21 20.51
N GLU A 225 5.42 -23.43 20.54
CA GLU A 225 6.87 -23.66 20.53
C GLU A 225 7.48 -23.19 19.22
N GLY A 226 8.53 -22.35 19.31
CA GLY A 226 9.21 -21.80 18.13
C GLY A 226 9.99 -22.88 17.38
N GLY A 227 10.09 -22.73 16.06
CA GLY A 227 10.82 -23.67 15.21
C GLY A 227 10.52 -23.53 13.75
N VAL A 228 11.14 -24.35 12.92
CA VAL A 228 10.82 -24.43 11.47
C VAL A 228 9.65 -25.39 11.29
N MET A 229 8.56 -24.91 10.74
CA MET A 229 7.34 -25.70 10.57
C MET A 229 6.53 -25.22 9.35
N PRO A 230 5.60 -26.05 8.83
CA PRO A 230 4.63 -25.61 7.85
C PRO A 230 3.63 -24.61 8.45
N VAL A 231 3.24 -23.64 7.65
CA VAL A 231 2.29 -22.59 8.04
C VAL A 231 1.19 -22.48 6.98
N VAL A 232 -0.07 -22.52 7.40
CA VAL A 232 -1.19 -22.05 6.59
C VAL A 232 -1.40 -20.58 6.92
N LEU A 233 -1.31 -19.72 5.91
CA LEU A 233 -1.43 -18.29 6.03
C LEU A 233 -2.81 -17.85 5.53
N GLY A 234 -3.56 -17.17 6.37
CA GLY A 234 -4.90 -16.69 6.03
C GLY A 234 -4.90 -15.66 4.90
N ASN A 235 -6.05 -15.51 4.25
CA ASN A 235 -6.26 -14.59 3.15
C ASN A 235 -6.18 -13.10 3.54
N GLY A 236 -6.41 -12.21 2.60
CA GLY A 236 -6.45 -10.76 2.81
C GLY A 236 -5.08 -10.19 3.24
N PHE A 237 -4.99 -9.68 4.46
CA PHE A 237 -3.76 -9.04 4.96
C PHE A 237 -2.56 -9.99 5.09
N GLY A 238 -2.76 -11.31 4.98
CA GLY A 238 -1.66 -12.26 4.81
C GLY A 238 -0.73 -11.93 3.65
N GLY A 239 -1.26 -11.30 2.59
CA GLY A 239 -0.52 -10.80 1.43
C GLY A 239 0.56 -9.75 1.74
N VAL A 240 0.62 -9.23 2.97
CA VAL A 240 1.70 -8.35 3.42
C VAL A 240 3.07 -9.01 3.30
N ILE A 241 3.16 -10.33 3.51
CA ILE A 241 4.43 -11.04 3.37
C ILE A 241 4.93 -10.99 1.92
N PHE A 242 4.06 -11.24 0.95
CA PHE A 242 4.42 -11.10 -0.46
C PHE A 242 4.78 -9.66 -0.82
N HIS A 243 4.00 -8.68 -0.34
CA HIS A 243 4.25 -7.26 -0.56
C HIS A 243 5.65 -6.84 -0.13
N GLU A 244 6.03 -7.16 1.10
CA GLU A 244 7.31 -6.74 1.67
C GLU A 244 8.48 -7.58 1.14
N ALA A 245 8.29 -8.88 1.09
CA ALA A 245 9.35 -9.82 0.78
C ALA A 245 9.66 -9.95 -0.73
N CYS A 246 8.70 -9.64 -1.58
CA CYS A 246 8.81 -9.80 -3.02
C CYS A 246 8.41 -8.54 -3.78
N GLY A 247 7.34 -7.87 -3.37
CA GLY A 247 6.82 -6.69 -4.04
C GLY A 247 7.84 -5.55 -4.13
N HIS A 248 8.41 -5.10 -3.01
CA HIS A 248 9.46 -4.08 -3.01
C HIS A 248 10.71 -4.48 -3.81
N PRO A 249 11.23 -5.71 -3.72
CA PRO A 249 12.30 -6.17 -4.60
C PRO A 249 11.97 -6.19 -6.09
N LEU A 250 10.69 -6.17 -6.47
CA LEU A 250 10.24 -6.09 -7.87
C LEU A 250 9.99 -4.64 -8.36
N GLU A 251 10.16 -3.63 -7.52
CA GLU A 251 10.14 -2.22 -7.92
C GLU A 251 11.46 -1.88 -8.63
N THR A 252 11.38 -1.18 -9.77
CA THR A 252 12.59 -0.82 -10.53
C THR A 252 13.55 0.07 -9.76
N GLU A 253 13.09 0.73 -8.70
CA GLU A 253 13.96 1.46 -7.76
C GLU A 253 15.01 0.53 -7.10
N ALA A 254 14.66 -0.71 -6.77
CA ALA A 254 15.59 -1.72 -6.25
C ALA A 254 16.40 -2.39 -7.38
N ILE A 255 15.75 -2.70 -8.51
CA ILE A 255 16.37 -3.39 -9.64
C ILE A 255 17.51 -2.56 -10.24
N ARG A 256 17.28 -1.28 -10.55
CA ARG A 256 18.27 -0.37 -11.14
C ARG A 256 19.50 -0.12 -10.27
N LYS A 257 19.35 -0.27 -8.96
CA LYS A 257 20.45 -0.16 -7.98
C LYS A 257 21.17 -1.49 -7.74
N ASN A 258 20.77 -2.57 -8.43
CA ASN A 258 21.25 -3.94 -8.20
C ASN A 258 21.08 -4.39 -6.74
N ALA A 259 20.00 -3.92 -6.10
CA ALA A 259 19.67 -4.16 -4.69
C ALA A 259 18.46 -5.11 -4.54
N SER A 260 18.29 -6.03 -5.50
CA SER A 260 17.17 -6.99 -5.50
C SER A 260 17.66 -8.39 -5.90
N PRO A 261 17.17 -9.45 -5.24
CA PRO A 261 17.42 -10.83 -5.65
C PRO A 261 16.78 -11.18 -7.00
N PHE A 262 15.92 -10.32 -7.55
CA PHE A 262 15.25 -10.51 -8.85
C PHE A 262 15.96 -9.80 -10.02
N CYS A 263 17.10 -9.14 -9.79
CA CYS A 263 17.88 -8.53 -10.85
C CYS A 263 18.26 -9.56 -11.93
N GLY A 264 17.95 -9.24 -13.20
CA GLY A 264 18.28 -10.09 -14.35
C GLY A 264 17.45 -11.38 -14.47
N LYS A 265 16.41 -11.57 -13.66
CA LYS A 265 15.63 -12.82 -13.61
C LYS A 265 14.31 -12.81 -14.40
N LEU A 266 14.10 -11.82 -15.27
CA LEU A 266 12.94 -11.85 -16.17
C LEU A 266 12.95 -13.11 -17.03
N GLY A 267 11.83 -13.83 -17.06
CA GLY A 267 11.67 -15.11 -17.75
C GLY A 267 12.14 -16.33 -16.95
N GLU A 268 12.76 -16.15 -15.79
CA GLU A 268 13.19 -17.27 -14.94
C GLU A 268 12.08 -17.73 -13.97
N LYS A 269 12.16 -19.01 -13.58
CA LYS A 269 11.30 -19.57 -12.53
C LYS A 269 11.78 -19.09 -11.17
N VAL A 270 10.92 -18.37 -10.44
CA VAL A 270 11.19 -17.78 -9.11
C VAL A 270 10.27 -18.31 -8.02
N ALA A 271 9.21 -19.04 -8.40
CA ALA A 271 8.21 -19.62 -7.46
C ALA A 271 7.73 -20.98 -7.97
N GLN A 272 6.88 -21.66 -7.19
CA GLN A 272 6.19 -22.85 -7.67
C GLN A 272 5.16 -22.50 -8.77
N PRO A 273 4.85 -23.43 -9.68
CA PRO A 273 3.91 -23.19 -10.79
C PRO A 273 2.49 -22.83 -10.36
N VAL A 274 2.13 -23.12 -9.13
CA VAL A 274 0.81 -22.74 -8.55
C VAL A 274 0.67 -21.25 -8.31
N LEU A 275 1.79 -20.50 -8.31
CA LEU A 275 1.81 -19.09 -7.92
C LEU A 275 1.73 -18.16 -9.13
N THR A 276 0.72 -17.33 -9.15
CA THR A 276 0.60 -16.14 -9.99
C THR A 276 0.45 -14.92 -9.10
N ALA A 277 1.24 -13.87 -9.33
CA ALA A 277 1.21 -12.63 -8.58
C ALA A 277 1.02 -11.43 -9.48
N ILE A 278 0.19 -10.49 -9.04
CA ILE A 278 -0.31 -9.37 -9.82
C ILE A 278 -0.19 -8.09 -9.02
N ASP A 279 0.10 -6.98 -9.69
CA ASP A 279 -0.17 -5.63 -9.20
C ASP A 279 -1.17 -4.95 -10.12
N ASP A 280 -2.35 -4.60 -9.61
CA ASP A 280 -3.44 -4.05 -10.41
C ASP A 280 -3.97 -2.74 -9.81
N GLY A 281 -3.59 -1.63 -10.43
CA GLY A 281 -4.06 -0.30 -10.02
C GLY A 281 -5.45 0.06 -10.56
N THR A 282 -6.09 -0.81 -11.35
CA THR A 282 -7.37 -0.53 -12.04
C THR A 282 -8.60 -1.08 -11.31
N ILE A 283 -8.42 -1.76 -10.19
CA ILE A 283 -9.55 -2.31 -9.43
C ILE A 283 -10.36 -1.16 -8.82
N ALA A 284 -11.63 -1.03 -9.22
CA ALA A 284 -12.47 0.08 -8.81
C ALA A 284 -12.54 0.22 -7.29
N GLN A 285 -12.40 1.44 -6.80
CA GLN A 285 -12.52 1.85 -5.39
C GLN A 285 -11.62 1.12 -4.39
N ARG A 286 -10.58 0.38 -4.84
CA ARG A 286 -9.61 -0.21 -3.92
C ARG A 286 -8.63 0.85 -3.41
N TRP A 287 -8.21 0.69 -2.16
CA TRP A 287 -7.38 1.64 -1.42
C TRP A 287 -6.06 1.99 -2.11
N GLY A 288 -5.43 1.02 -2.80
CA GLY A 288 -4.19 1.21 -3.55
C GLY A 288 -4.36 1.61 -5.01
N SER A 289 -5.59 1.71 -5.52
CA SER A 289 -5.88 2.02 -6.92
C SER A 289 -5.62 3.48 -7.30
N LEU A 290 -5.50 3.72 -8.59
CA LEU A 290 -5.29 5.04 -9.19
C LEU A 290 -5.89 5.07 -10.59
N ASN A 291 -6.46 6.20 -11.01
CA ASN A 291 -6.77 6.45 -12.42
C ASN A 291 -5.49 6.59 -13.25
N ILE A 292 -4.59 7.43 -12.77
CA ILE A 292 -3.23 7.67 -13.30
C ILE A 292 -2.22 7.64 -12.16
N ASP A 293 -0.99 7.28 -12.45
CA ASP A 293 0.12 7.40 -11.50
C ASP A 293 0.61 8.86 -11.35
N ASP A 294 1.61 9.08 -10.50
CA ASP A 294 2.13 10.42 -10.21
C ASP A 294 3.13 10.94 -11.27
N GLU A 295 3.28 10.23 -12.41
CA GLU A 295 3.92 10.69 -13.65
C GLU A 295 2.89 10.90 -14.79
N GLY A 296 1.58 10.77 -14.48
CA GLY A 296 0.48 10.95 -15.42
C GLY A 296 0.21 9.75 -16.34
N MET A 297 0.82 8.59 -16.07
CA MET A 297 0.57 7.37 -16.82
C MET A 297 -0.75 6.71 -16.36
N PRO A 298 -1.61 6.25 -17.29
CA PRO A 298 -2.75 5.42 -16.94
C PRO A 298 -2.36 4.21 -16.10
N SER A 299 -3.12 3.95 -15.07
CA SER A 299 -2.93 2.76 -14.24
C SER A 299 -3.19 1.49 -15.05
N LYS A 300 -2.46 0.41 -14.77
CA LYS A 300 -2.53 -0.86 -15.51
C LYS A 300 -2.61 -2.04 -14.55
N ARG A 301 -3.11 -3.17 -15.06
CA ARG A 301 -2.90 -4.48 -14.44
C ARG A 301 -1.58 -5.04 -14.94
N THR A 302 -0.67 -5.34 -14.04
CA THR A 302 0.67 -5.86 -14.32
C THR A 302 0.81 -7.26 -13.71
N VAL A 303 1.04 -8.27 -14.53
CA VAL A 303 1.39 -9.61 -14.05
C VAL A 303 2.88 -9.62 -13.70
N LEU A 304 3.19 -9.78 -12.43
CA LEU A 304 4.58 -9.82 -11.93
C LEU A 304 5.18 -11.21 -12.06
N ILE A 305 4.44 -12.22 -11.60
CA ILE A 305 4.82 -13.63 -11.69
C ILE A 305 3.63 -14.38 -12.28
N GLU A 306 3.85 -15.22 -13.27
CA GLU A 306 2.83 -16.06 -13.88
C GLU A 306 3.26 -17.53 -13.85
N ASN A 307 2.48 -18.37 -13.19
CA ASN A 307 2.79 -19.79 -13.04
C ASN A 307 4.24 -20.04 -12.57
N GLY A 308 4.68 -19.24 -11.57
CA GLY A 308 6.01 -19.31 -10.99
C GLY A 308 7.12 -18.63 -11.79
N VAL A 309 6.84 -18.07 -12.96
CA VAL A 309 7.83 -17.41 -13.83
C VAL A 309 7.74 -15.90 -13.70
N LEU A 310 8.87 -15.22 -13.45
CA LEU A 310 8.93 -13.76 -13.37
C LEU A 310 8.67 -13.13 -14.75
N LYS A 311 7.63 -12.27 -14.85
CA LYS A 311 7.18 -11.65 -16.10
C LYS A 311 7.49 -10.19 -16.22
N SER A 312 7.43 -9.46 -15.09
CA SER A 312 7.57 -7.99 -15.09
C SER A 312 8.10 -7.48 -13.77
N TYR A 313 8.63 -6.26 -13.82
CA TYR A 313 8.86 -5.40 -12.67
C TYR A 313 7.80 -4.31 -12.61
N LEU A 314 7.72 -3.57 -11.50
CA LEU A 314 6.98 -2.31 -11.41
C LEU A 314 7.92 -1.16 -11.77
N SER A 315 7.54 -0.35 -12.75
CA SER A 315 8.42 0.66 -13.31
C SER A 315 7.82 2.06 -13.35
N ASP A 316 8.64 3.03 -12.98
CA ASP A 316 8.50 4.45 -13.24
C ASP A 316 9.26 4.83 -14.53
N ARG A 317 9.34 6.13 -14.85
CA ARG A 317 10.04 6.62 -16.04
C ARG A 317 11.52 6.25 -16.07
N ILE A 318 12.24 6.50 -14.98
CA ILE A 318 13.68 6.25 -14.91
C ILE A 318 13.96 4.76 -14.91
N GLY A 319 13.23 4.02 -14.09
CA GLY A 319 13.39 2.58 -14.00
C GLY A 319 13.08 1.87 -15.32
N ALA A 320 12.00 2.25 -16.01
CA ALA A 320 11.61 1.70 -17.29
C ALA A 320 12.71 1.88 -18.34
N ARG A 321 13.35 3.07 -18.39
CA ARG A 321 14.47 3.36 -19.30
C ARG A 321 15.71 2.53 -18.99
N GLN A 322 16.07 2.41 -17.70
CA GLN A 322 17.30 1.70 -17.30
C GLN A 322 17.20 0.18 -17.43
N VAL A 323 16.00 -0.39 -17.32
CA VAL A 323 15.79 -1.84 -17.48
C VAL A 323 15.15 -2.21 -18.82
N GLU A 324 15.06 -1.25 -19.76
CA GLU A 324 14.54 -1.42 -21.13
C GLU A 324 13.15 -2.07 -21.16
N MET A 325 12.21 -1.53 -20.35
CA MET A 325 10.83 -2.01 -20.31
C MET A 325 9.81 -0.86 -20.40
N GLU A 326 8.55 -1.18 -20.63
CA GLU A 326 7.47 -0.18 -20.59
C GLU A 326 7.19 0.27 -19.15
N ARG A 327 6.70 1.53 -19.01
CA ARG A 327 6.15 2.03 -17.74
C ARG A 327 4.87 1.28 -17.38
N THR A 328 4.75 0.92 -16.11
CA THR A 328 3.62 0.13 -15.59
C THR A 328 2.51 0.99 -14.97
N GLY A 329 2.63 2.33 -14.98
CA GLY A 329 1.67 3.23 -14.33
C GLY A 329 1.69 3.06 -12.81
N SER A 330 2.88 2.91 -12.24
CA SER A 330 3.09 2.64 -10.82
C SER A 330 4.04 3.64 -10.14
N ALA A 331 4.38 4.76 -10.80
CA ALA A 331 5.13 5.84 -10.19
C ALA A 331 4.28 6.54 -9.12
N ARG A 332 4.73 6.57 -7.87
CA ARG A 332 3.94 7.12 -6.77
C ARG A 332 4.76 7.96 -5.82
N ARG A 333 4.12 8.96 -5.22
CA ARG A 333 4.65 9.83 -4.16
C ARG A 333 3.62 10.12 -3.08
N GLU A 334 4.07 10.30 -1.85
CA GLU A 334 3.21 10.70 -0.74
C GLU A 334 2.54 12.06 -0.97
N SER A 335 3.34 13.04 -1.42
CA SER A 335 2.89 14.40 -1.68
C SER A 335 3.85 15.13 -2.63
N TYR A 336 3.54 16.39 -2.95
CA TYR A 336 4.41 17.27 -3.73
C TYR A 336 5.84 17.43 -3.14
N LYS A 337 6.09 17.01 -1.92
CA LYS A 337 7.41 17.10 -1.26
C LYS A 337 8.38 15.99 -1.69
N PHE A 338 7.89 14.98 -2.39
CA PHE A 338 8.64 13.79 -2.76
C PHE A 338 8.73 13.61 -4.28
N ALA A 339 9.89 13.20 -4.78
CA ALA A 339 10.00 12.68 -6.13
C ALA A 339 9.26 11.34 -6.25
N PRO A 340 8.58 11.04 -7.39
CA PRO A 340 7.95 9.75 -7.59
C PRO A 340 9.00 8.67 -7.83
N VAL A 341 8.69 7.45 -7.37
CA VAL A 341 9.41 6.22 -7.73
C VAL A 341 8.40 5.11 -7.97
N SER A 342 8.86 4.02 -8.59
CA SER A 342 8.01 2.83 -8.75
C SER A 342 7.56 2.28 -7.39
N ARG A 343 6.25 2.03 -7.24
CA ARG A 343 5.61 1.55 -6.01
C ARG A 343 4.45 0.61 -6.35
N MET A 344 4.19 -0.30 -5.45
CA MET A 344 3.00 -1.16 -5.50
C MET A 344 1.70 -0.37 -5.35
N ARG A 345 0.61 -0.92 -5.92
CA ARG A 345 -0.77 -0.41 -5.86
C ARG A 345 -1.68 -1.40 -5.13
N ASN A 346 -2.38 -2.28 -5.85
CA ASN A 346 -3.05 -3.44 -5.27
C ASN A 346 -2.23 -4.68 -5.67
N THR A 347 -1.41 -5.16 -4.77
CA THR A 347 -0.48 -6.27 -5.04
C THR A 347 -0.96 -7.53 -4.34
N PHE A 348 -1.16 -8.59 -5.07
CA PHE A 348 -1.76 -9.81 -4.54
C PHE A 348 -1.29 -11.07 -5.26
N ILE A 349 -1.35 -12.21 -4.56
CA ILE A 349 -1.29 -13.55 -5.14
C ILE A 349 -2.70 -13.88 -5.61
N ASP A 350 -2.84 -14.35 -6.85
CA ASP A 350 -4.12 -14.70 -7.46
C ASP A 350 -4.65 -16.06 -6.95
N ASN A 351 -5.94 -16.32 -7.18
CA ASN A 351 -6.59 -17.55 -6.75
C ASN A 351 -5.93 -18.80 -7.37
N GLY A 352 -5.74 -19.81 -6.52
CA GLY A 352 -5.41 -21.17 -6.89
C GLY A 352 -6.65 -22.08 -6.86
N ASN A 353 -6.42 -23.37 -6.69
CA ASN A 353 -7.50 -24.40 -6.73
C ASN A 353 -7.57 -25.25 -5.46
N ASP A 354 -6.65 -25.04 -4.50
CA ASP A 354 -6.61 -25.85 -3.30
C ASP A 354 -7.71 -25.43 -2.31
N THR A 355 -8.13 -26.35 -1.45
CA THR A 355 -9.09 -26.05 -0.39
C THR A 355 -8.40 -25.82 0.95
N PHE A 356 -9.02 -24.99 1.79
CA PHE A 356 -8.53 -24.78 3.15
C PHE A 356 -8.40 -26.10 3.93
N ASP A 357 -9.38 -26.97 3.81
CA ASP A 357 -9.42 -28.26 4.52
C ASP A 357 -8.28 -29.19 4.08
N ASP A 358 -7.95 -29.23 2.79
CA ASP A 358 -6.82 -30.01 2.27
C ASP A 358 -5.47 -29.45 2.78
N MET A 359 -5.33 -28.14 2.85
CA MET A 359 -4.14 -27.50 3.40
C MET A 359 -3.94 -27.91 4.86
N ILE A 360 -4.97 -27.81 5.70
CA ILE A 360 -4.93 -28.18 7.10
C ILE A 360 -4.67 -29.68 7.26
N ALA A 361 -5.38 -30.52 6.52
CA ALA A 361 -5.25 -31.99 6.57
C ALA A 361 -3.85 -32.48 6.18
N SER A 362 -3.10 -31.68 5.40
CA SER A 362 -1.74 -32.04 4.95
C SER A 362 -0.64 -31.80 6.00
N ILE A 363 -0.98 -31.31 7.21
CA ILE A 363 -0.02 -30.88 8.24
C ILE A 363 -0.22 -31.66 9.54
N ASP A 364 0.79 -32.42 9.96
CA ASP A 364 0.76 -33.12 11.25
C ASP A 364 0.96 -32.17 12.43
N PHE A 365 1.95 -31.26 12.31
CA PHE A 365 2.23 -30.21 13.29
C PHE A 365 2.63 -28.93 12.56
N GLY A 366 1.98 -27.82 12.91
CA GLY A 366 2.24 -26.51 12.28
C GLY A 366 1.39 -25.38 12.86
N LEU A 367 1.36 -24.28 12.14
CA LEU A 367 0.64 -23.08 12.54
C LEU A 367 -0.38 -22.69 11.45
N TYR A 368 -1.60 -22.38 11.86
CA TYR A 368 -2.54 -21.58 11.08
C TYR A 368 -2.45 -20.11 11.53
N ALA A 369 -1.76 -19.30 10.77
CA ALA A 369 -1.67 -17.85 10.96
C ALA A 369 -2.89 -17.19 10.28
N LYS A 370 -4.02 -17.17 10.98
CA LYS A 370 -5.31 -16.73 10.45
C LYS A 370 -5.35 -15.24 10.13
N LYS A 371 -4.78 -14.39 11.01
CA LYS A 371 -4.63 -12.96 10.79
C LYS A 371 -3.20 -12.55 11.04
N MET A 372 -2.64 -11.82 10.08
CA MET A 372 -1.33 -11.21 10.23
C MET A 372 -1.44 -9.84 10.86
N GLY A 373 -0.47 -9.51 11.69
CA GLY A 373 -0.25 -8.19 12.26
C GLY A 373 0.81 -7.40 11.50
N GLY A 374 1.33 -6.36 12.14
CA GLY A 374 2.44 -5.58 11.62
C GLY A 374 3.77 -6.33 11.67
N GLY A 375 4.72 -5.86 10.90
CA GLY A 375 6.06 -6.39 10.85
C GLY A 375 7.04 -5.43 10.20
N SER A 376 8.21 -5.93 9.86
CA SER A 376 9.24 -5.17 9.17
C SER A 376 9.97 -6.06 8.17
N VAL A 377 10.53 -5.42 7.14
CA VAL A 377 11.42 -6.03 6.16
C VAL A 377 12.70 -5.22 6.09
N ASN A 378 13.81 -5.92 5.86
CA ASN A 378 15.04 -5.29 5.41
C ASN A 378 15.06 -5.33 3.87
N PRO A 379 14.87 -4.20 3.16
CA PRO A 379 14.77 -4.21 1.70
C PRO A 379 16.05 -4.72 0.99
N ALA A 380 17.21 -4.56 1.63
CA ALA A 380 18.50 -4.97 1.06
C ALA A 380 18.72 -6.48 1.10
N THR A 381 18.23 -7.16 2.15
CA THR A 381 18.42 -8.61 2.34
C THR A 381 17.17 -9.42 2.05
N GLY A 382 16.00 -8.75 1.96
CA GLY A 382 14.69 -9.41 1.85
C GLY A 382 14.27 -10.14 3.13
N GLU A 383 15.00 -9.97 4.24
CA GLU A 383 14.65 -10.54 5.54
C GLU A 383 13.44 -9.83 6.12
N PHE A 384 12.47 -10.60 6.58
CA PHE A 384 11.25 -10.08 7.19
C PHE A 384 10.95 -10.75 8.53
N ASN A 385 10.22 -10.01 9.37
CA ASN A 385 9.53 -10.56 10.54
C ASN A 385 8.12 -9.95 10.61
N PHE A 386 7.11 -10.81 10.76
CA PHE A 386 5.71 -10.39 10.87
C PHE A 386 5.04 -11.11 12.03
N ALA A 387 4.41 -10.33 12.92
CA ALA A 387 3.64 -10.87 14.02
C ALA A 387 2.35 -11.53 13.49
N VAL A 388 1.98 -12.64 14.12
CA VAL A 388 0.67 -13.26 13.92
C VAL A 388 -0.30 -12.65 14.93
N GLN A 389 -1.32 -11.95 14.42
CA GLN A 389 -2.34 -11.30 15.26
C GLN A 389 -3.34 -12.33 15.82
N GLU A 390 -3.72 -13.31 15.01
CA GLU A 390 -4.59 -14.42 15.42
C GLU A 390 -4.07 -15.73 14.83
N GLY A 391 -3.69 -16.69 15.68
CA GLY A 391 -3.12 -17.95 15.26
C GLY A 391 -3.71 -19.14 15.97
N TYR A 392 -3.57 -20.31 15.35
CA TYR A 392 -3.99 -21.59 15.90
C TYR A 392 -2.92 -22.66 15.64
N ALA A 393 -2.67 -23.52 16.59
CA ALA A 393 -1.86 -24.72 16.34
C ALA A 393 -2.61 -25.65 15.37
N ILE A 394 -1.86 -26.31 14.48
CA ILE A 394 -2.37 -27.43 13.68
C ILE A 394 -1.78 -28.71 14.28
N ARG A 395 -2.64 -29.70 14.56
CA ARG A 395 -2.23 -31.00 15.09
C ARG A 395 -2.99 -32.12 14.40
N ASN A 396 -2.26 -33.09 13.85
CA ASN A 396 -2.82 -34.26 13.16
C ASN A 396 -3.88 -33.89 12.09
N GLY A 397 -3.57 -32.90 11.24
CA GLY A 397 -4.45 -32.46 10.18
C GLY A 397 -5.70 -31.70 10.64
N LYS A 398 -5.70 -31.11 11.83
CA LYS A 398 -6.84 -30.35 12.40
C LYS A 398 -6.39 -29.06 13.07
N ILE A 399 -7.25 -28.06 13.02
CA ILE A 399 -7.09 -26.84 13.83
C ILE A 399 -7.28 -27.22 15.30
N ALA A 400 -6.33 -26.83 16.14
CA ALA A 400 -6.32 -27.10 17.55
C ALA A 400 -6.47 -25.81 18.39
N GLU A 401 -5.72 -25.67 19.47
CA GLU A 401 -5.79 -24.56 20.39
C GLU A 401 -5.35 -23.21 19.75
N PRO A 402 -5.97 -22.07 20.17
CA PRO A 402 -5.48 -20.76 19.79
C PRO A 402 -4.11 -20.47 20.39
N VAL A 403 -3.23 -19.83 19.62
CA VAL A 403 -1.86 -19.49 20.03
C VAL A 403 -1.55 -18.03 19.72
N ARG A 404 -0.80 -17.38 20.61
CA ARG A 404 -0.35 -15.99 20.52
C ARG A 404 1.17 -15.88 20.54
N GLY A 405 1.68 -14.68 20.24
CA GLY A 405 3.09 -14.36 20.28
C GLY A 405 3.92 -15.03 19.19
N ALA A 406 3.29 -15.68 18.22
CA ALA A 406 3.97 -16.21 17.05
C ALA A 406 4.43 -15.11 16.11
N THR A 407 5.63 -15.28 15.54
CA THR A 407 6.20 -14.37 14.55
C THR A 407 6.74 -15.18 13.37
N LEU A 408 6.37 -14.84 12.15
CA LEU A 408 6.91 -15.44 10.93
C LEU A 408 8.19 -14.73 10.53
N ILE A 409 9.27 -15.49 10.34
CA ILE A 409 10.61 -14.98 10.03
C ILE A 409 11.13 -15.69 8.79
N GLY A 410 11.63 -14.92 7.81
CA GLY A 410 12.14 -15.50 6.57
C GLY A 410 12.76 -14.49 5.63
N LYS A 411 13.13 -15.00 4.43
CA LYS A 411 13.54 -14.17 3.28
C LYS A 411 12.58 -14.43 2.14
N GLY A 412 12.10 -13.36 1.50
CA GLY A 412 11.03 -13.45 0.52
C GLY A 412 11.31 -14.43 -0.62
N PHE A 413 12.47 -14.29 -1.25
CA PHE A 413 12.87 -15.17 -2.37
C PHE A 413 13.09 -16.64 -1.97
N GLU A 414 13.29 -16.94 -0.66
CA GLU A 414 13.38 -18.31 -0.15
C GLU A 414 12.00 -18.88 0.18
N VAL A 415 11.02 -18.02 0.50
CA VAL A 415 9.65 -18.42 0.87
C VAL A 415 8.81 -18.73 -0.37
N LEU A 416 8.95 -17.94 -1.46
CA LEU A 416 8.17 -18.15 -2.69
C LEU A 416 8.24 -19.61 -3.22
N PRO A 417 9.40 -20.26 -3.32
CA PRO A 417 9.48 -21.66 -3.77
C PRO A 417 8.85 -22.67 -2.81
N ARG A 418 8.55 -22.26 -1.56
CA ARG A 418 7.95 -23.12 -0.52
C ARG A 418 6.45 -22.97 -0.42
N ILE A 419 5.83 -22.07 -1.20
CA ILE A 419 4.37 -21.98 -1.32
C ILE A 419 3.91 -23.13 -2.21
N SER A 420 3.27 -24.13 -1.61
CA SER A 420 2.90 -25.39 -2.31
C SER A 420 1.42 -25.51 -2.62
N MET A 421 0.56 -24.80 -1.87
CA MET A 421 -0.90 -24.81 -2.09
C MET A 421 -1.45 -23.39 -1.98
N ILE A 422 -2.42 -23.07 -2.84
CA ILE A 422 -3.08 -21.75 -2.91
C ILE A 422 -4.59 -21.97 -3.07
N GLY A 423 -5.36 -21.34 -2.18
CA GLY A 423 -6.81 -21.39 -2.13
C GLY A 423 -7.51 -20.56 -3.21
N ASN A 424 -8.83 -20.50 -3.15
CA ASN A 424 -9.67 -19.75 -4.07
C ASN A 424 -10.50 -18.65 -3.37
N ASP A 425 -10.05 -18.22 -2.22
CA ASP A 425 -10.71 -17.28 -1.32
C ASP A 425 -9.97 -15.93 -1.23
N LEU A 426 -9.49 -15.42 -2.38
CA LEU A 426 -8.76 -14.14 -2.46
C LEU A 426 -9.53 -13.02 -1.77
N GLU A 427 -8.88 -12.40 -0.79
CA GLU A 427 -9.30 -11.14 -0.19
C GLU A 427 -8.21 -10.08 -0.32
N LEU A 428 -8.64 -8.81 -0.33
CA LEU A 428 -7.79 -7.65 -0.43
C LEU A 428 -7.95 -6.77 0.81
N ALA A 429 -6.83 -6.33 1.40
CA ALA A 429 -6.81 -5.55 2.62
C ALA A 429 -6.03 -4.24 2.46
N ALA A 430 -6.54 -3.16 3.04
CA ALA A 430 -5.91 -1.85 2.98
C ALA A 430 -4.69 -1.75 3.89
N GLY A 431 -3.59 -1.22 3.38
CA GLY A 431 -2.34 -0.98 4.08
C GLY A 431 -1.73 0.37 3.74
N MET A 432 -0.61 0.67 4.37
CA MET A 432 0.25 1.83 4.04
C MET A 432 1.65 1.30 3.74
N CYS A 433 2.22 1.79 2.66
CA CYS A 433 3.54 1.38 2.22
C CYS A 433 4.52 2.55 2.26
N GLY A 434 5.63 2.41 2.98
CA GLY A 434 6.67 3.43 3.13
C GLY A 434 7.92 3.14 2.28
N ALA A 435 8.43 4.13 1.56
CA ALA A 435 9.71 4.07 0.85
C ALA A 435 10.30 5.46 0.63
N SER A 436 11.31 5.62 -0.25
CA SER A 436 11.96 6.91 -0.52
C SER A 436 11.01 8.01 -1.01
N SER A 437 9.89 7.67 -1.65
CA SER A 437 8.86 8.62 -2.06
C SER A 437 7.78 8.87 -0.99
N GLY A 438 8.03 8.50 0.26
CA GLY A 438 7.11 8.66 1.40
C GLY A 438 6.10 7.53 1.54
N TRP A 439 5.02 7.78 2.31
CA TRP A 439 3.96 6.81 2.60
C TRP A 439 2.83 6.92 1.60
N VAL A 440 2.47 5.79 0.98
CA VAL A 440 1.37 5.74 0.00
C VAL A 440 0.33 4.69 0.39
N PRO A 441 -0.97 4.95 0.12
CA PRO A 441 -2.02 3.95 0.25
C PRO A 441 -1.72 2.74 -0.63
N THR A 442 -1.78 1.52 -0.09
CA THR A 442 -1.49 0.30 -0.85
C THR A 442 -2.41 -0.81 -0.37
N THR A 443 -2.91 -1.61 -1.30
CA THR A 443 -3.68 -2.80 -0.97
C THR A 443 -2.78 -4.02 -1.10
N VAL A 444 -2.84 -4.91 -0.12
CA VAL A 444 -2.22 -6.22 -0.17
C VAL A 444 -3.29 -7.29 -0.28
N GLY A 445 -2.95 -8.45 -0.84
CA GLY A 445 -3.93 -9.53 -0.92
C GLY A 445 -3.33 -10.88 -1.24
N GLN A 446 -4.07 -11.90 -0.84
CA GLN A 446 -3.84 -13.28 -1.22
C GLN A 446 -5.06 -14.14 -0.86
N PRO A 447 -5.22 -15.32 -1.48
CA PRO A 447 -6.03 -16.39 -0.93
C PRO A 447 -5.33 -17.01 0.29
N THR A 448 -6.02 -17.84 1.04
CA THR A 448 -5.38 -18.73 1.99
C THR A 448 -4.33 -19.58 1.26
N LEU A 449 -3.13 -19.69 1.82
CA LEU A 449 -2.05 -20.46 1.21
C LEU A 449 -1.22 -21.23 2.23
N LYS A 450 -0.53 -22.28 1.76
CA LYS A 450 0.36 -23.09 2.57
C LYS A 450 1.82 -22.82 2.18
N ILE A 451 2.65 -22.56 3.19
CA ILE A 451 4.10 -22.51 3.13
C ILE A 451 4.63 -23.78 3.79
N ASP A 452 5.35 -24.61 3.03
CA ASP A 452 5.79 -25.94 3.52
C ASP A 452 6.77 -25.84 4.69
N SER A 453 7.56 -24.78 4.75
CA SER A 453 8.53 -24.58 5.83
C SER A 453 8.94 -23.12 5.97
N ILE A 454 8.74 -22.57 7.16
CA ILE A 454 9.16 -21.22 7.54
C ILE A 454 9.52 -21.21 9.02
N LEU A 455 10.44 -20.33 9.42
CA LEU A 455 10.77 -20.14 10.83
C LEU A 455 9.64 -19.40 11.55
N VAL A 456 9.11 -20.01 12.57
CA VAL A 456 8.14 -19.44 13.50
C VAL A 456 8.85 -19.13 14.81
N GLY A 457 8.92 -17.83 15.16
CA GLY A 457 9.31 -17.41 16.50
C GLY A 457 8.15 -17.66 17.45
N GLY A 458 8.44 -18.19 18.63
CA GLY A 458 7.46 -18.52 19.66
C GLY A 458 8.12 -18.46 21.05
N ARG A 459 7.46 -19.00 22.06
CA ARG A 459 8.02 -19.21 23.41
C ARG A 459 8.18 -20.66 23.72
#